data_93400428b45be7e740f9e0f3c92cec0b
#
_entry.id   93400428b45be7e740f9e0f3c92cec0b
#
_cell.length_a   1.000
_cell.length_b   1.000
_cell.length_c   1.000
_cell.angle_alpha   90.00
_cell.angle_beta   90.00
_cell.angle_gamma   90.00
#
_symmetry.space_group_name_H-M   'P 1'
#
loop_
_entity.id
_entity.type
_entity.pdbx_description
1 polymer ?
#
loop_
_entity_poly.entity_id
_entity_poly.type
_entity_poly.pdbx_seq_one_letter_code
_entity_poly.pdbx_strand_id
1 'polypeptide(L)'
;MFGKVILKPAPSHENPVLASRLAKLALYRESLFDKTIYMDCDICLLSPIDEVFDFLDAVDLLVTEDVQPAIAKAANLLRVKQDILSTLQSVGLPLNENSIQYNSGFIAFTKSSKTQELFTNFKKYFEMVVAHQNVLLLRDQGAFVAAVESVKPKMTTLSPVYNYLDKWKEIYAIDKPIKVMHCTYPYRPQYAKNVTRSLFTRIVDRTAKIFLPNQLNNPWRLK
;
A
#
# COMPACT_ATOMS: atom_id res chain seq x y z
N MET A 1 2.94 0.30 23.10
CA MET A 1 4.43 0.44 23.12
C MET A 1 4.97 -0.65 22.20
N PHE A 2 5.92 -0.34 21.32
CA PHE A 2 6.51 -1.37 20.46
C PHE A 2 7.43 -2.27 21.29
N GLY A 3 7.30 -3.59 21.18
CA GLY A 3 8.14 -4.54 21.91
C GLY A 3 9.57 -4.59 21.35
N LYS A 4 9.75 -4.36 20.06
CA LYS A 4 11.05 -4.34 19.37
C LYS A 4 10.97 -3.46 18.13
N VAL A 5 11.97 -2.62 17.93
CA VAL A 5 12.16 -1.83 16.70
C VAL A 5 13.40 -2.33 15.97
N ILE A 6 13.27 -2.63 14.69
CA ILE A 6 14.38 -3.06 13.85
C ILE A 6 14.54 -2.04 12.74
N LEU A 7 15.68 -1.36 12.71
CA LEU A 7 16.05 -0.45 11.64
C LEU A 7 16.83 -1.23 10.59
N LYS A 8 16.44 -1.04 9.33
CA LYS A 8 17.14 -1.61 8.17
C LYS A 8 17.47 -0.49 7.19
N PRO A 9 18.65 -0.56 6.55
CA PRO A 9 18.96 0.38 5.48
C PRO A 9 17.95 0.23 4.34
N ALA A 10 17.55 1.34 3.75
CA ALA A 10 16.74 1.29 2.53
C ALA A 10 17.54 0.60 1.41
N PRO A 11 16.89 -0.17 0.54
CA PRO A 11 17.54 -0.72 -0.66
C PRO A 11 18.18 0.39 -1.47
N SER A 12 19.42 0.16 -1.92
CA SER A 12 20.12 1.13 -2.76
C SER A 12 19.49 1.17 -4.15
N HIS A 13 19.05 2.36 -4.57
CA HIS A 13 18.56 2.63 -5.92
C HIS A 13 18.66 4.12 -6.21
N GLU A 14 19.06 4.49 -7.43
CA GLU A 14 19.18 5.90 -7.86
C GLU A 14 17.82 6.65 -7.74
N ASN A 15 16.74 5.97 -8.04
CA ASN A 15 15.39 6.51 -7.86
C ASN A 15 14.85 6.15 -6.47
N PRO A 16 14.64 7.14 -5.56
CA PRO A 16 14.17 6.90 -4.20
C PRO A 16 12.75 6.29 -4.14
N VAL A 17 11.92 6.53 -5.15
CA VAL A 17 10.59 5.91 -5.25
C VAL A 17 10.72 4.41 -5.48
N LEU A 18 11.63 3.99 -6.35
CA LEU A 18 11.90 2.57 -6.58
C LEU A 18 12.57 1.92 -5.36
N ALA A 19 13.49 2.60 -4.68
CA ALA A 19 14.08 2.12 -3.42
C ALA A 19 13.00 1.79 -2.39
N SER A 20 12.01 2.67 -2.21
CA SER A 20 10.86 2.43 -1.32
C SER A 20 10.05 1.19 -1.73
N ARG A 21 9.82 0.99 -3.04
CA ARG A 21 9.09 -0.19 -3.54
C ARG A 21 9.88 -1.49 -3.34
N LEU A 22 11.19 -1.47 -3.56
CA LEU A 22 12.06 -2.61 -3.31
C LEU A 22 12.02 -3.06 -1.84
N ALA A 23 11.87 -2.12 -0.89
CA ALA A 23 11.66 -2.45 0.52
C ALA A 23 10.36 -3.25 0.73
N LYS A 24 9.26 -2.85 0.07
CA LYS A 24 7.98 -3.58 0.12
C LYS A 24 8.10 -5.01 -0.45
N LEU A 25 8.84 -5.19 -1.54
CA LEU A 25 9.05 -6.51 -2.14
C LEU A 25 9.83 -7.49 -1.24
N ALA A 26 10.57 -6.96 -0.27
CA ALA A 26 11.34 -7.76 0.67
C ALA A 26 10.55 -8.17 1.93
N LEU A 27 9.29 -7.78 2.08
CA LEU A 27 8.50 -7.94 3.30
C LEU A 27 8.50 -9.37 3.85
N TYR A 28 8.27 -10.37 3.00
CA TYR A 28 8.25 -11.77 3.42
C TYR A 28 9.59 -12.21 4.04
N ARG A 29 10.69 -11.86 3.36
CA ARG A 29 12.04 -12.19 3.83
C ARG A 29 12.40 -11.47 5.11
N GLU A 30 12.01 -10.19 5.21
CA GLU A 30 12.39 -9.31 6.31
C GLU A 30 11.53 -9.48 7.56
N SER A 31 10.33 -10.05 7.42
CA SER A 31 9.49 -10.38 8.56
C SER A 31 10.14 -11.45 9.44
N LEU A 32 10.10 -11.25 10.76
CA LEU A 32 10.59 -12.21 11.77
C LEU A 32 9.48 -13.07 12.37
N PHE A 33 8.22 -12.79 12.04
CA PHE A 33 7.05 -13.38 12.68
C PHE A 33 6.24 -14.21 11.68
N ASP A 34 5.56 -15.22 12.18
CA ASP A 34 4.68 -16.08 11.37
C ASP A 34 3.49 -15.32 10.81
N LYS A 35 2.96 -14.37 11.56
CA LYS A 35 1.90 -13.46 11.13
C LYS A 35 2.43 -12.03 11.09
N THR A 36 2.19 -11.33 10.01
CA THR A 36 2.74 -9.99 9.79
C THR A 36 1.67 -9.09 9.19
N ILE A 37 1.58 -7.87 9.70
CA ILE A 37 0.82 -6.78 9.09
C ILE A 37 1.82 -5.74 8.58
N TYR A 38 1.77 -5.49 7.29
CA TYR A 38 2.47 -4.38 6.65
C TYR A 38 1.52 -3.21 6.45
N MET A 39 2.02 -2.03 6.72
CA MET A 39 1.33 -0.77 6.46
C MET A 39 2.28 0.24 5.82
N ASP A 40 1.81 0.97 4.80
CA ASP A 40 2.55 2.09 4.23
C ASP A 40 2.76 3.19 5.29
N CYS A 41 3.79 4.02 5.13
CA CYS A 41 4.18 5.03 6.12
C CYS A 41 3.21 6.23 6.21
N ASP A 42 2.25 6.31 5.30
CA ASP A 42 1.16 7.30 5.27
C ASP A 42 -0.15 6.76 5.86
N ILE A 43 -0.08 5.67 6.60
CA ILE A 43 -1.21 5.07 7.33
C ILE A 43 -1.27 5.57 8.78
N CYS A 44 -2.48 5.80 9.27
CA CYS A 44 -2.78 6.15 10.65
C CYS A 44 -3.73 5.11 11.26
N LEU A 45 -3.32 4.48 12.36
CA LEU A 45 -4.19 3.63 13.17
C LEU A 45 -5.10 4.51 14.03
N LEU A 46 -6.40 4.33 13.90
CA LEU A 46 -7.44 5.05 14.66
C LEU A 46 -7.99 4.22 15.82
N SER A 47 -7.89 2.89 15.72
CA SER A 47 -8.28 1.94 16.77
C SER A 47 -7.46 0.66 16.67
N PRO A 48 -7.46 -0.21 17.70
CA PRO A 48 -6.80 -1.51 17.64
C PRO A 48 -7.30 -2.36 16.47
N ILE A 49 -6.41 -3.19 15.93
CA ILE A 49 -6.65 -4.10 14.81
C ILE A 49 -6.14 -5.52 15.12
N ASP A 50 -6.09 -5.88 16.40
CA ASP A 50 -5.54 -7.17 16.85
C ASP A 50 -6.29 -8.36 16.23
N GLU A 51 -7.59 -8.20 15.95
CA GLU A 51 -8.41 -9.21 15.30
C GLU A 51 -7.93 -9.60 13.89
N VAL A 52 -7.11 -8.77 13.25
CA VAL A 52 -6.49 -9.13 11.96
C VAL A 52 -5.58 -10.34 12.10
N PHE A 53 -4.92 -10.51 13.25
CA PHE A 53 -4.12 -11.69 13.52
C PHE A 53 -4.96 -12.95 13.70
N ASP A 54 -6.19 -12.83 14.23
CA ASP A 54 -7.13 -13.94 14.35
C ASP A 54 -7.67 -14.35 12.97
N PHE A 55 -7.94 -13.39 12.09
CA PHE A 55 -8.36 -13.68 10.72
C PHE A 55 -7.28 -14.44 9.94
N LEU A 56 -6.00 -14.19 10.22
CA LEU A 56 -4.88 -14.91 9.61
C LEU A 56 -4.76 -16.37 10.07
N ASP A 57 -5.50 -16.83 11.08
CA ASP A 57 -5.56 -18.26 11.42
C ASP A 57 -6.29 -19.07 10.35
N ALA A 58 -7.16 -18.44 9.58
CA ALA A 58 -7.97 -19.11 8.58
C ALA A 58 -7.44 -18.96 7.14
N VAL A 59 -6.56 -17.99 6.86
CA VAL A 59 -6.10 -17.65 5.51
C VAL A 59 -4.62 -17.29 5.47
N ASP A 60 -4.02 -17.37 4.27
CA ASP A 60 -2.62 -16.97 4.04
C ASP A 60 -2.44 -15.46 3.89
N LEU A 61 -3.46 -14.78 3.36
CA LEU A 61 -3.37 -13.38 2.95
C LEU A 61 -4.66 -12.63 3.25
N LEU A 62 -4.52 -11.43 3.83
CA LEU A 62 -5.58 -10.44 3.98
C LEU A 62 -5.17 -9.14 3.31
N VAL A 63 -6.05 -8.59 2.50
CA VAL A 63 -5.87 -7.32 1.79
C VAL A 63 -7.18 -6.56 1.77
N THR A 64 -7.14 -5.29 1.36
CA THR A 64 -8.33 -4.52 1.03
C THR A 64 -8.41 -4.30 -0.47
N GLU A 65 -9.60 -4.28 -1.02
CA GLU A 65 -9.78 -3.83 -2.40
C GLU A 65 -9.41 -2.36 -2.54
N ASP A 66 -8.94 -1.99 -3.73
CA ASP A 66 -8.77 -0.58 -4.07
C ASP A 66 -10.15 0.09 -4.27
N VAL A 67 -10.18 1.41 -4.28
CA VAL A 67 -11.40 2.22 -4.48
C VAL A 67 -12.13 1.86 -5.78
N GLN A 68 -11.37 1.48 -6.82
CA GLN A 68 -11.89 0.91 -8.05
C GLN A 68 -11.35 -0.52 -8.17
N PRO A 69 -12.08 -1.53 -7.65
CA PRO A 69 -11.57 -2.88 -7.61
C PRO A 69 -11.43 -3.53 -8.99
N ALA A 70 -12.28 -3.19 -9.95
CA ALA A 70 -12.16 -3.72 -11.30
C ALA A 70 -10.97 -3.09 -12.03
N ILE A 71 -9.87 -3.84 -12.25
CA ILE A 71 -8.64 -3.32 -12.87
C ILE A 71 -8.89 -2.77 -14.26
N ALA A 72 -9.80 -3.36 -15.03
CA ALA A 72 -10.22 -2.87 -16.34
C ALA A 72 -10.84 -1.46 -16.31
N LYS A 73 -11.34 -1.01 -15.15
CA LYS A 73 -11.94 0.32 -14.95
C LYS A 73 -11.00 1.28 -14.20
N ALA A 74 -9.82 0.86 -13.80
CA ALA A 74 -8.89 1.68 -13.00
C ALA A 74 -8.51 3.00 -13.71
N ALA A 75 -8.42 3.00 -15.04
CA ALA A 75 -8.15 4.19 -15.84
C ALA A 75 -9.17 5.32 -15.62
N ASN A 76 -10.44 5.00 -15.38
CA ASN A 76 -11.50 5.98 -15.17
C ASN A 76 -11.27 6.79 -13.88
N LEU A 77 -10.86 6.11 -12.79
CA LEU A 77 -10.58 6.76 -11.52
C LEU A 77 -9.31 7.61 -11.59
N LEU A 78 -8.28 7.10 -12.24
CA LEU A 78 -6.99 7.79 -12.40
C LEU A 78 -7.04 8.90 -13.45
N ARG A 79 -8.13 9.01 -14.20
CA ARG A 79 -8.30 9.97 -15.31
C ARG A 79 -7.19 9.88 -16.35
N VAL A 80 -6.68 8.68 -16.60
CA VAL A 80 -5.70 8.41 -17.64
C VAL A 80 -6.41 7.91 -18.90
N LYS A 81 -5.90 8.28 -20.07
CA LYS A 81 -6.47 7.85 -21.36
C LYS A 81 -6.05 6.43 -21.75
N GLN A 82 -5.00 5.94 -21.12
CA GLN A 82 -4.39 4.65 -21.44
C GLN A 82 -5.20 3.53 -20.78
N ASP A 83 -5.46 2.47 -21.55
CA ASP A 83 -5.99 1.22 -21.00
C ASP A 83 -4.92 0.54 -20.14
N ILE A 84 -5.16 0.54 -18.82
CA ILE A 84 -4.21 0.02 -17.83
C ILE A 84 -4.10 -1.50 -17.95
N LEU A 85 -5.22 -2.20 -18.12
CA LEU A 85 -5.22 -3.67 -18.23
C LEU A 85 -4.42 -4.12 -19.43
N SER A 86 -4.76 -3.62 -20.64
CA SER A 86 -4.05 -3.97 -21.87
C SER A 86 -2.55 -3.62 -21.79
N THR A 87 -2.22 -2.49 -21.15
CA THR A 87 -0.82 -2.09 -20.97
C THR A 87 -0.08 -3.07 -20.06
N LEU A 88 -0.66 -3.48 -18.93
CA LEU A 88 -0.02 -4.45 -18.03
C LEU A 88 0.07 -5.85 -18.66
N GLN A 89 -0.94 -6.24 -19.45
CA GLN A 89 -0.90 -7.49 -20.22
C GLN A 89 0.22 -7.48 -21.29
N SER A 90 0.44 -6.35 -21.95
CA SER A 90 1.48 -6.23 -22.98
C SER A 90 2.91 -6.44 -22.44
N VAL A 91 3.15 -6.22 -21.15
CA VAL A 91 4.42 -6.53 -20.49
C VAL A 91 4.45 -7.93 -19.86
N GLY A 92 3.44 -8.76 -20.14
CA GLY A 92 3.41 -10.17 -19.74
C GLY A 92 2.86 -10.44 -18.35
N LEU A 93 2.10 -9.52 -17.73
CA LEU A 93 1.44 -9.78 -16.47
C LEU A 93 0.19 -10.66 -16.68
N PRO A 94 -0.03 -11.70 -15.86
CA PRO A 94 -1.15 -12.63 -15.99
C PRO A 94 -2.45 -12.04 -15.42
N LEU A 95 -2.92 -10.95 -16.01
CA LEU A 95 -4.14 -10.23 -15.64
C LEU A 95 -5.23 -10.44 -16.67
N ASN A 96 -6.49 -10.32 -16.24
CA ASN A 96 -7.65 -10.41 -17.11
C ASN A 96 -8.74 -9.41 -16.65
N GLU A 97 -9.85 -9.34 -17.38
CA GLU A 97 -10.96 -8.40 -17.11
C GLU A 97 -11.58 -8.58 -15.71
N ASN A 98 -11.49 -9.78 -15.14
CA ASN A 98 -12.04 -10.11 -13.83
C ASN A 98 -11.02 -9.89 -12.70
N SER A 99 -9.77 -9.53 -13.02
CA SER A 99 -8.74 -9.29 -12.00
C SER A 99 -9.13 -8.14 -11.08
N ILE A 100 -9.05 -8.40 -9.78
CA ILE A 100 -9.40 -7.44 -8.72
C ILE A 100 -8.16 -6.68 -8.29
N GLN A 101 -8.25 -5.36 -8.30
CA GLN A 101 -7.21 -4.48 -7.82
C GLN A 101 -7.28 -4.37 -6.29
N TYR A 102 -6.17 -4.71 -5.63
CA TYR A 102 -6.00 -4.57 -4.20
C TYR A 102 -5.10 -3.38 -3.88
N ASN A 103 -5.40 -2.70 -2.76
CA ASN A 103 -4.55 -1.63 -2.28
C ASN A 103 -3.40 -2.20 -1.46
N SER A 104 -2.19 -2.16 -2.01
CA SER A 104 -0.97 -2.70 -1.40
C SER A 104 -0.43 -1.89 -0.20
N GLY A 105 -1.13 -0.85 0.22
CA GLY A 105 -0.78 -0.05 1.40
C GLY A 105 -1.05 -0.78 2.72
N PHE A 106 -1.96 -1.77 2.71
CA PHE A 106 -2.23 -2.65 3.84
C PHE A 106 -2.21 -4.10 3.36
N ILE A 107 -1.27 -4.88 3.88
CA ILE A 107 -1.12 -6.30 3.55
C ILE A 107 -0.88 -7.06 4.86
N ALA A 108 -1.75 -8.02 5.19
CA ALA A 108 -1.49 -8.94 6.29
C ALA A 108 -1.32 -10.36 5.75
N PHE A 109 -0.33 -11.09 6.26
CA PHE A 109 -0.01 -12.42 5.75
C PHE A 109 0.56 -13.34 6.83
N THR A 110 0.40 -14.65 6.61
CA THR A 110 1.10 -15.70 7.35
C THR A 110 2.32 -16.15 6.56
N LYS A 111 3.37 -16.64 7.25
CA LYS A 111 4.49 -17.31 6.60
C LYS A 111 4.08 -18.70 6.16
N SER A 112 3.76 -18.86 4.89
CA SER A 112 3.47 -20.14 4.24
C SER A 112 4.24 -20.24 2.91
N SER A 113 4.28 -21.43 2.33
CA SER A 113 4.86 -21.62 0.99
C SER A 113 4.13 -20.78 -0.06
N LYS A 114 2.81 -20.61 0.07
CA LYS A 114 2.00 -19.80 -0.84
C LYS A 114 2.31 -18.31 -0.74
N THR A 115 2.49 -17.77 0.44
CA THR A 115 2.90 -16.37 0.60
C THR A 115 4.35 -16.15 0.20
N GLN A 116 5.24 -17.13 0.38
CA GLN A 116 6.59 -17.07 -0.17
C GLN A 116 6.58 -16.97 -1.70
N GLU A 117 5.80 -17.83 -2.36
CA GLU A 117 5.61 -17.81 -3.80
C GLU A 117 5.01 -16.48 -4.28
N LEU A 118 4.00 -15.96 -3.55
CA LEU A 118 3.37 -14.67 -3.80
C LEU A 118 4.40 -13.54 -3.85
N PHE A 119 5.22 -13.38 -2.80
CA PHE A 119 6.21 -12.31 -2.74
C PHE A 119 7.35 -12.49 -3.75
N THR A 120 7.67 -13.73 -4.12
CA THR A 120 8.62 -14.04 -5.21
C THR A 120 8.06 -13.55 -6.55
N ASN A 121 6.81 -13.90 -6.85
CA ASN A 121 6.14 -13.47 -8.08
C ASN A 121 5.86 -11.96 -8.08
N PHE A 122 5.53 -11.35 -6.94
CA PHE A 122 5.37 -9.91 -6.81
C PHE A 122 6.64 -9.17 -7.22
N LYS A 123 7.81 -9.62 -6.73
CA LYS A 123 9.10 -9.07 -7.14
C LYS A 123 9.33 -9.24 -8.64
N LYS A 124 9.15 -10.46 -9.17
CA LYS A 124 9.32 -10.77 -10.60
C LYS A 124 8.47 -9.84 -11.48
N TYR A 125 7.17 -9.73 -11.20
CA TYR A 125 6.26 -8.90 -11.99
C TYR A 125 6.56 -7.41 -11.85
N PHE A 126 6.97 -6.96 -10.67
CA PHE A 126 7.41 -5.58 -10.49
C PHE A 126 8.65 -5.26 -11.33
N GLU A 127 9.64 -6.15 -11.37
CA GLU A 127 10.83 -5.98 -12.22
C GLU A 127 10.47 -5.94 -13.71
N MET A 128 9.49 -6.74 -14.16
CA MET A 128 8.97 -6.68 -15.53
C MET A 128 8.31 -5.32 -15.81
N VAL A 129 7.50 -4.79 -14.90
CA VAL A 129 6.89 -3.46 -15.05
C VAL A 129 7.92 -2.34 -15.09
N VAL A 130 8.93 -2.40 -14.21
CA VAL A 130 10.02 -1.40 -14.16
C VAL A 130 10.86 -1.39 -15.43
N ALA A 131 11.13 -2.56 -16.02
CA ALA A 131 11.86 -2.65 -17.29
C ALA A 131 11.14 -1.94 -18.45
N HIS A 132 9.81 -1.77 -18.35
CA HIS A 132 8.97 -1.06 -19.32
C HIS A 132 8.55 0.31 -18.76
N GLN A 133 9.47 1.27 -18.74
CA GLN A 133 9.40 2.57 -18.05
C GLN A 133 8.08 3.35 -18.18
N ASN A 134 7.29 3.11 -19.21
CA ASN A 134 6.01 3.79 -19.45
C ASN A 134 4.81 3.15 -18.71
N VAL A 135 5.00 2.05 -17.99
CA VAL A 135 3.91 1.21 -17.44
C VAL A 135 3.72 1.36 -15.93
N LEU A 136 4.42 2.29 -15.27
CA LEU A 136 4.31 2.52 -13.82
C LEU A 136 2.98 3.19 -13.38
N LEU A 137 1.92 3.08 -14.17
CA LEU A 137 0.62 3.74 -13.92
C LEU A 137 -0.02 3.34 -12.57
N LEU A 138 0.04 2.06 -12.23
CA LEU A 138 -0.43 1.52 -10.94
C LEU A 138 0.73 1.28 -9.96
N ARG A 139 1.94 1.76 -10.27
CA ARG A 139 3.13 1.56 -9.44
C ARG A 139 3.35 0.07 -9.15
N ASP A 140 3.38 -0.33 -7.88
CA ASP A 140 3.54 -1.71 -7.43
C ASP A 140 2.22 -2.51 -7.41
N GLN A 141 1.05 -1.85 -7.41
CA GLN A 141 -0.25 -2.52 -7.29
C GLN A 141 -0.51 -3.51 -8.44
N GLY A 142 -0.25 -3.13 -9.70
CA GLY A 142 -0.44 -4.03 -10.85
C GLY A 142 0.37 -5.31 -10.74
N ALA A 143 1.62 -5.21 -10.30
CA ALA A 143 2.48 -6.37 -10.05
C ALA A 143 2.00 -7.23 -8.88
N PHE A 144 1.47 -6.59 -7.82
CA PHE A 144 0.90 -7.30 -6.69
C PHE A 144 -0.35 -8.10 -7.09
N VAL A 145 -1.27 -7.48 -7.84
CA VAL A 145 -2.45 -8.17 -8.38
C VAL A 145 -2.05 -9.37 -9.25
N ALA A 146 -1.07 -9.18 -10.15
CA ALA A 146 -0.56 -10.26 -10.99
C ALA A 146 0.01 -11.43 -10.17
N ALA A 147 0.68 -11.13 -9.05
CA ALA A 147 1.18 -12.15 -8.14
C ALA A 147 0.04 -12.90 -7.45
N VAL A 148 -0.99 -12.20 -6.98
CA VAL A 148 -2.18 -12.81 -6.38
C VAL A 148 -2.88 -13.73 -7.40
N GLU A 149 -3.11 -13.25 -8.63
CA GLU A 149 -3.74 -14.03 -9.69
C GLU A 149 -2.95 -15.30 -10.06
N SER A 150 -1.63 -15.21 -10.08
CA SER A 150 -0.77 -16.35 -10.46
C SER A 150 -0.67 -17.43 -9.37
N VAL A 151 -0.66 -17.01 -8.10
CA VAL A 151 -0.42 -17.91 -6.95
C VAL A 151 -1.71 -18.43 -6.33
N LYS A 152 -2.75 -17.58 -6.34
CA LYS A 152 -4.07 -17.85 -5.74
C LYS A 152 -3.92 -18.35 -4.29
N PRO A 153 -3.31 -17.55 -3.41
CA PRO A 153 -3.21 -17.91 -2.00
C PRO A 153 -4.62 -18.02 -1.39
N LYS A 154 -4.77 -18.76 -0.30
CA LYS A 154 -6.00 -18.71 0.49
C LYS A 154 -6.12 -17.32 1.10
N MET A 155 -7.09 -16.54 0.65
CA MET A 155 -7.18 -15.12 1.02
C MET A 155 -8.60 -14.68 1.35
N THR A 156 -8.68 -13.58 2.09
CA THR A 156 -9.93 -12.86 2.37
C THR A 156 -9.69 -11.37 2.17
N THR A 157 -10.68 -10.71 1.57
CA THR A 157 -10.70 -9.26 1.43
C THR A 157 -11.32 -8.65 2.69
N LEU A 158 -10.57 -7.77 3.33
CA LEU A 158 -11.04 -7.01 4.49
C LEU A 158 -11.96 -5.86 4.06
N SER A 159 -12.85 -5.48 4.97
CA SER A 159 -13.66 -4.27 4.82
C SER A 159 -12.75 -3.03 4.62
N PRO A 160 -13.17 -2.04 3.82
CA PRO A 160 -12.44 -0.78 3.63
C PRO A 160 -12.11 -0.03 4.93
N VAL A 161 -12.74 -0.34 6.06
CA VAL A 161 -12.41 0.26 7.38
C VAL A 161 -10.97 -0.01 7.82
N TYR A 162 -10.31 -1.05 7.26
CA TYR A 162 -8.91 -1.40 7.54
C TYR A 162 -7.89 -0.73 6.62
N ASN A 163 -8.36 0.01 5.60
CA ASN A 163 -7.48 0.77 4.71
C ASN A 163 -8.27 1.87 3.99
N TYR A 164 -8.87 2.74 4.76
CA TYR A 164 -9.77 3.78 4.27
C TYR A 164 -9.00 4.96 3.69
N LEU A 165 -9.20 5.23 2.40
CA LEU A 165 -8.61 6.40 1.73
C LEU A 165 -9.57 7.59 1.84
N ASP A 166 -9.25 8.55 2.70
CA ASP A 166 -10.07 9.74 2.96
C ASP A 166 -10.38 10.56 1.69
N LYS A 167 -9.47 10.59 0.75
CA LYS A 167 -9.64 11.24 -0.56
C LYS A 167 -10.87 10.74 -1.32
N TRP A 168 -11.27 9.48 -1.09
CA TRP A 168 -12.32 8.79 -1.83
C TRP A 168 -13.55 8.50 -0.97
N LYS A 169 -13.73 9.22 0.14
CA LYS A 169 -14.84 9.03 1.09
C LYS A 169 -16.22 8.99 0.44
N GLU A 170 -16.42 9.71 -0.65
CA GLU A 170 -17.69 9.76 -1.39
C GLU A 170 -18.04 8.43 -2.08
N ILE A 171 -17.03 7.57 -2.30
CA ILE A 171 -17.19 6.27 -2.98
C ILE A 171 -17.47 5.17 -1.96
N TYR A 172 -16.96 5.31 -0.73
CA TYR A 172 -17.13 4.31 0.30
C TYR A 172 -18.49 4.44 1.00
N ALA A 173 -19.33 3.42 0.91
CA ALA A 173 -20.51 3.27 1.77
C ALA A 173 -20.10 2.57 3.06
N ILE A 174 -19.50 3.29 4.01
CA ILE A 174 -19.03 2.73 5.28
C ILE A 174 -19.98 3.14 6.40
N ASP A 175 -20.56 2.13 7.08
CA ASP A 175 -21.45 2.25 8.23
C ASP A 175 -20.76 1.96 9.57
N LYS A 176 -19.49 1.57 9.54
CA LYS A 176 -18.69 1.17 10.71
C LYS A 176 -17.58 2.18 10.99
N PRO A 177 -17.13 2.29 12.25
CA PRO A 177 -15.97 3.13 12.59
C PRO A 177 -14.72 2.71 11.79
N ILE A 178 -14.04 3.71 11.21
CA ILE A 178 -12.79 3.49 10.49
C ILE A 178 -11.72 3.11 11.50
N LYS A 179 -11.01 2.02 11.26
CA LYS A 179 -9.92 1.54 12.10
C LYS A 179 -8.55 1.99 11.59
N VAL A 180 -8.39 2.01 10.29
CA VAL A 180 -7.11 2.33 9.63
C VAL A 180 -7.36 3.35 8.53
N MET A 181 -6.72 4.51 8.65
CA MET A 181 -6.81 5.59 7.69
C MET A 181 -5.54 5.64 6.84
N HIS A 182 -5.70 5.55 5.53
CA HIS A 182 -4.64 5.73 4.54
C HIS A 182 -4.63 7.18 4.06
N CYS A 183 -3.70 7.96 4.54
CA CYS A 183 -3.60 9.39 4.32
C CYS A 183 -2.82 9.71 3.05
N THR A 184 -3.47 9.74 1.90
CA THR A 184 -2.78 10.18 0.67
C THR A 184 -2.51 11.69 0.72
N TYR A 185 -1.24 12.08 0.44
CA TYR A 185 -0.86 13.50 0.36
C TYR A 185 -1.62 14.20 -0.80
N PRO A 186 -2.12 15.43 -0.63
CA PRO A 186 -1.97 16.35 0.50
C PRO A 186 -3.02 16.18 1.62
N TYR A 187 -3.81 15.14 1.59
CA TYR A 187 -4.87 14.89 2.55
C TYR A 187 -4.32 14.33 3.85
N ARG A 188 -4.21 15.21 4.87
CA ARG A 188 -4.14 14.74 6.26
C ARG A 188 -5.55 14.77 6.80
N PRO A 189 -6.11 13.65 7.27
CA PRO A 189 -7.45 13.61 7.86
C PRO A 189 -7.56 14.64 8.98
N GLN A 190 -8.72 15.31 9.08
CA GLN A 190 -8.93 16.32 10.13
C GLN A 190 -8.76 15.76 11.54
N TYR A 191 -9.11 14.50 11.76
CA TYR A 191 -8.93 13.84 13.05
C TYR A 191 -7.46 13.44 13.35
N ALA A 192 -6.59 13.30 12.38
CA ALA A 192 -5.15 13.21 12.62
C ALA A 192 -4.59 14.54 13.21
N LYS A 193 -5.33 15.63 13.09
CA LYS A 193 -5.01 16.89 13.79
C LYS A 193 -5.34 16.83 15.28
N ASN A 194 -6.24 15.96 15.70
CA ASN A 194 -6.69 15.80 17.09
C ASN A 194 -5.91 14.75 17.87
N VAL A 195 -5.16 13.87 17.19
CA VAL A 195 -4.13 13.08 17.85
C VAL A 195 -3.12 14.07 18.40
N THR A 196 -3.07 14.19 19.70
CA THR A 196 -2.32 15.18 20.49
C THR A 196 -0.90 15.39 19.97
N ARG A 197 -0.76 16.27 19.01
CA ARG A 197 0.57 16.79 18.65
C ARG A 197 1.04 17.58 19.86
N SER A 198 2.13 17.18 20.44
CA SER A 198 2.76 17.95 21.49
C SER A 198 2.96 19.39 21.00
N LEU A 199 2.94 20.36 21.90
CA LEU A 199 3.18 21.75 21.57
C LEU A 199 4.47 21.92 20.76
N PHE A 200 5.46 21.10 21.07
CA PHE A 200 6.76 21.02 20.38
C PHE A 200 6.60 20.62 18.90
N THR A 201 5.83 19.58 18.58
CA THR A 201 5.60 19.15 17.20
C THR A 201 4.86 20.23 16.39
N ARG A 202 3.96 21.00 17.03
CA ARG A 202 3.25 22.14 16.39
C ARG A 202 4.19 23.30 16.08
N ILE A 203 5.16 23.55 16.96
CA ILE A 203 6.18 24.59 16.76
C ILE A 203 7.13 24.17 15.62
N VAL A 204 7.64 22.95 15.64
CA VAL A 204 8.51 22.41 14.59
C VAL A 204 7.83 22.44 13.21
N ASP A 205 6.57 22.03 13.11
CA ASP A 205 5.81 22.08 11.86
C ASP A 205 5.60 23.53 11.36
N ARG A 206 5.42 24.50 12.27
CA ARG A 206 5.28 25.93 11.90
C ARG A 206 6.60 26.52 11.44
N THR A 207 7.68 26.29 12.16
CA THR A 207 9.02 26.76 11.79
C THR A 207 9.49 26.12 10.49
N ALA A 208 9.28 24.82 10.29
CA ALA A 208 9.63 24.15 9.05
C ALA A 208 8.86 24.73 7.85
N LYS A 209 7.57 25.12 8.01
CA LYS A 209 6.80 25.79 6.94
C LYS A 209 7.34 27.17 6.58
N ILE A 210 7.89 27.90 7.56
CA ILE A 210 8.47 29.23 7.35
C ILE A 210 9.83 29.13 6.63
N PHE A 211 10.67 28.19 7.04
CA PHE A 211 12.05 28.06 6.54
C PHE A 211 12.20 27.13 5.32
N LEU A 212 11.21 26.24 5.06
CA LEU A 212 11.25 25.27 3.96
C LEU A 212 9.89 25.18 3.22
N PRO A 213 9.35 26.32 2.73
CA PRO A 213 7.99 26.35 2.19
C PRO A 213 7.77 25.43 0.98
N ASN A 214 8.81 25.22 0.16
CA ASN A 214 8.74 24.39 -1.05
C ASN A 214 9.06 22.90 -0.83
N GLN A 215 9.68 22.54 0.28
CA GLN A 215 10.00 21.14 0.58
C GLN A 215 8.87 20.43 1.33
N LEU A 216 8.11 21.16 2.15
CA LEU A 216 6.99 20.61 2.90
C LEU A 216 5.73 20.38 2.05
N ASN A 217 5.66 21.03 0.90
CA ASN A 217 4.56 20.80 -0.05
C ASN A 217 4.75 19.54 -0.91
N ASN A 218 5.92 18.93 -0.89
CA ASN A 218 6.17 17.67 -1.58
C ASN A 218 7.24 16.84 -0.84
N PRO A 219 6.84 16.05 0.17
CA PRO A 219 7.78 15.23 0.96
C PRO A 219 8.56 14.20 0.11
N TRP A 220 8.17 13.98 -1.14
CA TRP A 220 8.85 13.11 -2.10
C TRP A 220 9.87 13.84 -2.98
N ARG A 221 10.07 15.14 -2.77
CA ARG A 221 11.10 15.94 -3.47
C ARG A 221 12.34 16.21 -2.63
N LEU A 222 12.65 15.37 -1.67
CA LEU A 222 14.00 15.37 -1.12
C LEU A 222 14.92 14.83 -2.20
N LYS A 223 15.75 15.72 -2.71
CA LYS A 223 16.83 15.40 -3.65
C LYS A 223 17.81 14.44 -3.01
#